data_d890eabad0f1f8903bab7e5061f90fed
#
_entry.id   d890eabad0f1f8903bab7e5061f90fed
#
_cell.length_a   1.000
_cell.length_b   1.000
_cell.length_c   1.000
_cell.angle_alpha   90.00
_cell.angle_beta   90.00
_cell.angle_gamma   90.00
#
_symmetry.space_group_name_H-M   'P 1'
#
loop_
_entity.id
_entity.type
_entity.pdbx_description
1 polymer ?
#
loop_
_entity_poly.entity_id
_entity_poly.type
_entity_poly.pdbx_seq_one_letter_code
_entity_poly.pdbx_strand_id
1 'polypeptide(L)'
;MKKQLLIVSVVPLLTGCGIYTNYQKAEEVPMNLYGEEVLIDTTTVGLGDLGWRSLFTDPQLQALIERGLQNNTDLQSARLRVEQAEAAMLSAKLANLPSFALAPQGTISSFDKHEAVETYSLPLTASWQLDFFGGIRNAKKQAKALLEQSRDYEQAVQTQLIAGIANTYYTLQMLDAQLSICEQTEHSWGESVKSTRALMNAGMANEAAVSQMEAAHLAVKASVLDLKEQINQVENSLSLLLAETPQHIQRTSWTEVTFECPESLSIGLPIQLLANRPDVRAAERNWEAAFYSTNMARSAFYPSVSLSGSAGWTNSAGGVIINPGKFLASAVGSLTQPLFAQGRLVGQLKIAKAQQEQALLAFQQALLNAGTEVNEAMVACETSRAKSDLLDRQVASLEKAYHSTSLLMLHGTTTYLEVLTAQQSLLSAQLQQTANRFKEIQCIINLYSALGGSNY
;
A
#
# COMPACT_ATOMS: atom_id res chain seq x y z
N MET A 1 72.99 -6.41 -7.90
CA MET A 1 72.21 -7.32 -7.07
C MET A 1 71.79 -6.56 -5.82
N LYS A 2 70.60 -5.92 -5.75
CA LYS A 2 69.91 -5.38 -4.54
C LYS A 2 68.68 -4.56 -4.96
N LYS A 3 67.72 -5.14 -5.71
CA LYS A 3 66.41 -4.49 -6.04
C LYS A 3 65.21 -5.42 -5.93
N GLN A 4 65.28 -6.52 -5.20
CA GLN A 4 64.20 -7.50 -5.12
C GLN A 4 63.62 -7.77 -3.71
N LEU A 5 63.83 -6.92 -2.72
CA LEU A 5 63.45 -7.24 -1.34
C LEU A 5 62.36 -6.32 -0.73
N LEU A 6 61.62 -5.58 -1.54
CA LEU A 6 60.60 -4.64 -0.99
C LEU A 6 59.17 -4.93 -1.43
N ILE A 7 58.89 -6.07 -2.08
CA ILE A 7 57.54 -6.44 -2.57
C ILE A 7 56.83 -7.47 -1.68
N VAL A 8 57.53 -8.13 -0.74
CA VAL A 8 56.96 -9.27 -0.01
C VAL A 8 56.20 -8.90 1.29
N SER A 9 56.27 -7.67 1.80
CA SER A 9 55.67 -7.30 3.09
C SER A 9 54.26 -6.64 3.00
N VAL A 10 53.65 -6.49 1.81
CA VAL A 10 52.35 -5.87 1.65
C VAL A 10 51.20 -6.90 1.44
N VAL A 11 51.54 -8.15 1.17
CA VAL A 11 50.57 -9.22 0.82
C VAL A 11 49.70 -9.72 2.01
N PRO A 12 50.11 -9.73 3.30
CA PRO A 12 49.21 -10.22 4.36
C PRO A 12 48.16 -9.26 4.82
N LEU A 13 48.10 -8.00 4.37
CA LEU A 13 47.05 -7.03 4.69
C LEU A 13 45.79 -7.19 3.82
N LEU A 14 45.79 -8.07 2.85
CA LEU A 14 44.65 -8.30 1.93
C LEU A 14 43.78 -9.48 2.26
N THR A 15 44.09 -10.25 3.30
CA THR A 15 43.13 -11.22 3.87
C THR A 15 42.11 -10.43 4.69
N GLY A 16 41.08 -9.92 4.02
CA GLY A 16 39.96 -9.19 4.62
C GLY A 16 39.27 -10.07 5.67
N CYS A 17 39.66 -9.93 6.94
CA CYS A 17 38.77 -10.24 8.06
C CYS A 17 37.46 -9.51 7.77
N GLY A 18 36.34 -10.21 7.79
CA GLY A 18 35.04 -9.66 7.43
C GLY A 18 34.73 -8.34 8.14
N ILE A 19 34.95 -7.23 7.44
CA ILE A 19 34.66 -5.87 7.92
C ILE A 19 33.16 -5.72 8.20
N TYR A 20 32.35 -6.61 7.62
CA TYR A 20 30.89 -6.59 7.64
C TYR A 20 30.32 -7.93 8.10
N THR A 21 29.24 -7.85 8.85
CA THR A 21 28.30 -8.97 9.04
C THR A 21 27.40 -9.10 7.80
N ASN A 22 26.95 -10.31 7.51
CA ASN A 22 25.91 -10.49 6.50
C ASN A 22 24.57 -10.07 7.10
N TYR A 23 23.66 -9.55 6.25
CA TYR A 23 22.28 -9.34 6.63
C TYR A 23 21.65 -10.70 6.94
N GLN A 24 20.94 -10.78 8.07
CA GLN A 24 20.14 -11.94 8.47
C GLN A 24 18.69 -11.50 8.44
N LYS A 25 17.87 -12.25 7.72
CA LYS A 25 16.42 -12.05 7.73
C LYS A 25 15.84 -12.31 9.11
N ALA A 26 14.69 -11.71 9.38
CA ALA A 26 13.89 -12.08 10.55
C ALA A 26 13.35 -13.50 10.34
N GLU A 27 13.79 -14.45 11.18
CA GLU A 27 13.38 -15.87 11.10
C GLU A 27 12.29 -16.21 12.14
N GLU A 28 12.13 -15.35 13.16
CA GLU A 28 11.21 -15.59 14.27
C GLU A 28 10.10 -14.53 14.29
N VAL A 29 8.87 -15.00 14.24
CA VAL A 29 7.66 -14.20 14.44
C VAL A 29 6.97 -14.76 15.69
N PRO A 30 6.47 -13.91 16.61
CA PRO A 30 5.71 -14.38 17.77
C PRO A 30 4.53 -15.26 17.33
N MET A 31 4.40 -16.46 17.90
CA MET A 31 3.32 -17.40 17.55
C MET A 31 1.93 -16.86 17.95
N ASN A 32 1.87 -15.95 18.93
CA ASN A 32 0.64 -15.29 19.38
C ASN A 32 0.36 -13.96 18.68
N LEU A 33 0.91 -13.73 17.49
CA LEU A 33 0.76 -12.47 16.75
C LEU A 33 -0.71 -12.11 16.46
N TYR A 34 -1.57 -13.11 16.30
CA TYR A 34 -3.02 -12.93 16.07
C TYR A 34 -3.85 -12.84 17.35
N GLY A 35 -3.22 -12.95 18.55
CA GLY A 35 -3.89 -13.06 19.85
C GLY A 35 -3.94 -14.50 20.37
N GLU A 36 -4.37 -14.67 21.64
CA GLU A 36 -4.33 -15.97 22.34
C GLU A 36 -5.49 -16.91 21.94
N GLU A 37 -6.60 -16.38 21.43
CA GLU A 37 -7.84 -17.13 21.16
C GLU A 37 -8.01 -17.61 19.72
N VAL A 38 -7.11 -17.23 18.80
CA VAL A 38 -7.26 -17.54 17.38
C VAL A 38 -6.76 -18.96 17.10
N LEU A 39 -7.66 -19.83 16.65
CA LEU A 39 -7.34 -21.19 16.20
C LEU A 39 -6.65 -21.14 14.83
N ILE A 40 -5.39 -21.54 14.78
CA ILE A 40 -4.59 -21.61 13.56
C ILE A 40 -4.85 -22.98 12.89
N ASP A 41 -5.57 -23.00 11.77
CA ASP A 41 -5.72 -24.18 10.94
C ASP A 41 -4.65 -24.21 9.84
N THR A 42 -3.78 -25.20 9.87
CA THR A 42 -2.69 -25.36 8.92
C THR A 42 -3.02 -26.31 7.76
N THR A 43 -4.21 -26.89 7.74
CA THR A 43 -4.56 -27.99 6.80
C THR A 43 -5.29 -27.51 5.56
N THR A 44 -5.83 -26.30 5.54
CA THR A 44 -6.61 -25.73 4.43
C THR A 44 -5.85 -24.62 3.71
N VAL A 45 -6.15 -24.41 2.43
CA VAL A 45 -5.62 -23.28 1.65
C VAL A 45 -6.08 -21.98 2.31
N GLY A 46 -5.14 -21.13 2.69
CA GLY A 46 -5.46 -19.84 3.34
C GLY A 46 -6.20 -18.91 2.39
N LEU A 47 -7.09 -18.08 2.95
CA LEU A 47 -7.83 -17.07 2.17
C LEU A 47 -6.88 -16.12 1.42
N GLY A 48 -5.69 -15.84 2.00
CA GLY A 48 -4.66 -15.00 1.38
C GLY A 48 -3.99 -15.62 0.15
N ASP A 49 -4.10 -16.93 -0.06
CA ASP A 49 -3.53 -17.63 -1.21
C ASP A 49 -4.52 -17.68 -2.40
N LEU A 50 -5.79 -17.33 -2.17
CA LEU A 50 -6.81 -17.29 -3.22
C LEU A 50 -6.61 -16.05 -4.10
N GLY A 51 -6.67 -16.25 -5.43
CA GLY A 51 -6.72 -15.13 -6.36
C GLY A 51 -8.01 -14.32 -6.22
N TRP A 52 -7.93 -13.01 -6.38
CA TRP A 52 -9.10 -12.13 -6.24
C TRP A 52 -10.28 -12.49 -7.16
N ARG A 53 -9.98 -13.09 -8.35
CA ARG A 53 -11.02 -13.56 -9.29
C ARG A 53 -11.83 -14.74 -8.76
N SER A 54 -11.24 -15.57 -7.92
CA SER A 54 -11.95 -16.69 -7.28
C SER A 54 -12.74 -16.24 -6.06
N LEU A 55 -12.31 -15.15 -5.41
CA LEU A 55 -13.03 -14.56 -4.27
C LEU A 55 -14.21 -13.71 -4.74
N PHE A 56 -14.02 -12.87 -5.77
CA PHE A 56 -15.04 -11.98 -6.30
C PHE A 56 -15.61 -12.55 -7.60
N THR A 57 -16.74 -13.26 -7.49
CA THR A 57 -17.36 -13.97 -8.61
C THR A 57 -18.30 -13.10 -9.46
N ASP A 58 -18.67 -11.90 -8.98
CA ASP A 58 -19.50 -10.95 -9.73
C ASP A 58 -18.76 -10.41 -10.97
N PRO A 59 -19.25 -10.65 -12.21
CA PRO A 59 -18.58 -10.19 -13.42
C PRO A 59 -18.47 -8.66 -13.54
N GLN A 60 -19.44 -7.92 -12.97
CA GLN A 60 -19.42 -6.45 -12.98
C GLN A 60 -18.33 -5.93 -12.07
N LEU A 61 -18.20 -6.51 -10.87
CA LEU A 61 -17.10 -6.18 -9.96
C LEU A 61 -15.74 -6.54 -10.56
N GLN A 62 -15.61 -7.71 -11.21
CA GLN A 62 -14.37 -8.10 -11.86
C GLN A 62 -13.95 -7.10 -12.95
N ALA A 63 -14.91 -6.66 -13.78
CA ALA A 63 -14.66 -5.65 -14.81
C ALA A 63 -14.22 -4.30 -14.20
N LEU A 64 -14.80 -3.87 -13.09
CA LEU A 64 -14.39 -2.66 -12.36
C LEU A 64 -12.98 -2.79 -11.79
N ILE A 65 -12.64 -3.92 -11.19
CA ILE A 65 -11.29 -4.18 -10.68
C ILE A 65 -10.28 -4.13 -11.82
N GLU A 66 -10.55 -4.79 -12.95
CA GLU A 66 -9.65 -4.76 -14.12
C GLU A 66 -9.44 -3.34 -14.66
N ARG A 67 -10.50 -2.53 -14.73
CA ARG A 67 -10.40 -1.12 -15.13
C ARG A 67 -9.56 -0.32 -14.12
N GLY A 68 -9.77 -0.52 -12.84
CA GLY A 68 -8.97 0.10 -11.79
C GLY A 68 -7.49 -0.28 -11.88
N LEU A 69 -7.16 -1.56 -12.06
CA LEU A 69 -5.79 -2.04 -12.23
C LEU A 69 -5.08 -1.48 -13.47
N GLN A 70 -5.84 -1.13 -14.51
CA GLN A 70 -5.30 -0.51 -15.73
C GLN A 70 -5.11 0.99 -15.58
N ASN A 71 -6.05 1.70 -14.96
CA ASN A 71 -6.14 3.16 -15.07
C ASN A 71 -5.74 3.89 -13.78
N ASN A 72 -5.82 3.25 -12.60
CA ASN A 72 -5.60 3.94 -11.34
C ASN A 72 -4.25 4.65 -11.27
N THR A 73 -4.27 5.93 -10.91
CA THR A 73 -3.10 6.81 -10.90
C THR A 73 -2.08 6.45 -9.85
N ASP A 74 -2.52 5.96 -8.68
CA ASP A 74 -1.62 5.57 -7.58
C ASP A 74 -0.86 4.30 -7.95
N LEU A 75 -1.53 3.33 -8.59
CA LEU A 75 -0.90 2.11 -9.08
C LEU A 75 0.08 2.41 -10.23
N GLN A 76 -0.27 3.30 -11.16
CA GLN A 76 0.65 3.75 -12.20
C GLN A 76 1.87 4.47 -11.61
N SER A 77 1.66 5.34 -10.61
CA SER A 77 2.74 6.00 -9.89
C SER A 77 3.65 4.99 -9.16
N ALA A 78 3.09 3.93 -8.59
CA ALA A 78 3.87 2.85 -7.96
C ALA A 78 4.72 2.10 -9.00
N ARG A 79 4.19 1.80 -10.19
CA ARG A 79 4.95 1.22 -11.33
C ARG A 79 6.12 2.11 -11.77
N LEU A 80 5.88 3.41 -11.90
CA LEU A 80 6.94 4.37 -12.23
C LEU A 80 8.04 4.42 -11.15
N ARG A 81 7.69 4.22 -9.87
CA ARG A 81 8.69 4.09 -8.78
C ARG A 81 9.55 2.83 -8.95
N VAL A 82 8.97 1.72 -9.41
CA VAL A 82 9.74 0.51 -9.75
C VAL A 82 10.72 0.80 -10.88
N GLU A 83 10.29 1.46 -11.96
CA GLU A 83 11.19 1.86 -13.06
C GLU A 83 12.35 2.77 -12.58
N GLN A 84 12.06 3.73 -11.70
CA GLN A 84 13.07 4.58 -11.08
C GLN A 84 14.08 3.75 -10.27
N ALA A 85 13.60 2.78 -9.48
CA ALA A 85 14.45 1.91 -8.69
C ALA A 85 15.30 0.95 -9.58
N GLU A 86 14.75 0.48 -10.72
CA GLU A 86 15.49 -0.29 -11.71
C GLU A 86 16.62 0.53 -12.35
N ALA A 87 16.36 1.78 -12.70
CA ALA A 87 17.38 2.70 -13.20
C ALA A 87 18.47 2.96 -12.15
N ALA A 88 18.10 3.15 -10.88
CA ALA A 88 19.04 3.31 -9.78
C ALA A 88 19.89 2.03 -9.57
N MET A 89 19.27 0.85 -9.65
CA MET A 89 19.94 -0.44 -9.55
C MET A 89 20.93 -0.64 -10.72
N LEU A 90 20.55 -0.26 -11.95
CA LEU A 90 21.42 -0.29 -13.11
C LEU A 90 22.65 0.61 -12.89
N SER A 91 22.44 1.84 -12.42
CA SER A 91 23.52 2.77 -12.07
C SER A 91 24.46 2.18 -11.01
N ALA A 92 23.92 1.62 -9.93
CA ALA A 92 24.71 0.98 -8.87
C ALA A 92 25.46 -0.28 -9.35
N LYS A 93 24.90 -1.01 -10.32
CA LYS A 93 25.58 -2.16 -10.96
C LYS A 93 26.75 -1.72 -11.82
N LEU A 94 26.56 -0.64 -12.60
CA LEU A 94 27.58 -0.11 -13.51
C LEU A 94 28.69 0.67 -12.77
N ALA A 95 28.45 1.12 -11.53
CA ALA A 95 29.44 1.80 -10.71
C ALA A 95 30.73 0.98 -10.43
N ASN A 96 30.67 -0.35 -10.63
CA ASN A 96 31.88 -1.20 -10.58
C ASN A 96 32.72 -1.18 -11.84
N LEU A 97 32.28 -0.53 -12.92
CA LEU A 97 33.01 -0.43 -14.20
C LEU A 97 33.72 0.92 -14.30
N PRO A 98 34.76 1.01 -15.09
CA PRO A 98 35.41 2.29 -15.38
C PRO A 98 34.46 3.22 -16.15
N SER A 99 34.48 4.50 -15.81
CA SER A 99 33.82 5.55 -16.58
C SER A 99 34.78 6.13 -17.62
N PHE A 100 34.27 6.51 -18.79
CA PHE A 100 34.99 7.14 -19.86
C PHE A 100 34.36 8.48 -20.22
N ALA A 101 35.20 9.50 -20.43
CA ALA A 101 34.70 10.81 -20.85
C ALA A 101 35.67 11.44 -21.84
N LEU A 102 35.15 12.10 -22.86
CA LEU A 102 35.92 12.99 -23.74
C LEU A 102 35.82 14.41 -23.17
N ALA A 103 36.94 15.01 -22.84
CA ALA A 103 36.98 16.29 -22.14
C ALA A 103 37.84 17.32 -22.90
N PRO A 104 37.39 17.85 -24.06
CA PRO A 104 38.12 18.87 -24.80
C PRO A 104 38.27 20.13 -23.95
N GLN A 105 39.49 20.70 -23.94
CA GLN A 105 39.78 21.95 -23.23
C GLN A 105 40.62 22.86 -24.14
N GLY A 106 40.30 24.14 -24.12
CA GLY A 106 41.07 25.20 -24.71
C GLY A 106 41.26 26.33 -23.71
N THR A 107 42.46 26.84 -23.58
CA THR A 107 42.77 27.98 -22.72
C THR A 107 43.56 29.03 -23.48
N ILE A 108 43.13 30.28 -23.40
CA ILE A 108 43.87 31.45 -23.88
C ILE A 108 44.28 32.22 -22.63
N SER A 109 45.57 32.41 -22.45
CA SER A 109 46.11 33.12 -21.31
C SER A 109 47.15 34.17 -21.75
N SER A 110 47.08 35.35 -21.16
CA SER A 110 48.07 36.39 -21.33
C SER A 110 48.50 36.90 -19.94
N PHE A 111 49.79 37.03 -19.72
CA PHE A 111 50.33 37.53 -18.47
C PHE A 111 51.17 38.80 -18.77
N ASP A 112 50.99 39.84 -18.00
CA ASP A 112 51.68 41.12 -18.07
C ASP A 112 51.75 41.72 -19.50
N LYS A 113 50.57 41.70 -20.23
CA LYS A 113 50.40 42.23 -21.59
C LYS A 113 51.25 41.57 -22.67
N HIS A 114 51.85 40.40 -22.38
CA HIS A 114 52.47 39.57 -23.39
C HIS A 114 51.46 38.96 -24.35
N GLU A 115 51.91 38.49 -25.50
CA GLU A 115 51.10 37.82 -26.49
C GLU A 115 50.33 36.66 -25.84
N ALA A 116 49.05 36.50 -26.21
CA ALA A 116 48.20 35.44 -25.68
C ALA A 116 48.76 34.07 -26.11
N VAL A 117 48.87 33.20 -25.12
CA VAL A 117 49.26 31.79 -25.33
C VAL A 117 48.03 30.94 -25.43
N GLU A 118 47.86 30.25 -26.52
CA GLU A 118 46.75 29.32 -26.76
C GLU A 118 47.19 27.89 -26.47
N THR A 119 46.49 27.24 -25.55
CA THR A 119 46.69 25.82 -25.27
C THR A 119 45.41 25.06 -25.55
N TYR A 120 45.52 23.89 -26.11
CA TYR A 120 44.39 22.97 -26.29
C TYR A 120 44.73 21.55 -25.83
N SER A 121 43.73 20.81 -25.42
CA SER A 121 43.82 19.38 -25.14
C SER A 121 42.53 18.67 -25.52
N LEU A 122 42.67 17.50 -26.08
CA LEU A 122 41.55 16.62 -26.46
C LEU A 122 41.80 15.22 -25.85
N PRO A 123 41.68 15.06 -24.53
CA PRO A 123 41.86 13.78 -23.85
C PRO A 123 40.62 12.95 -23.82
N LEU A 124 40.74 11.65 -24.08
CA LEU A 124 39.83 10.62 -23.57
C LEU A 124 40.31 10.28 -22.16
N THR A 125 39.47 10.48 -21.17
CA THR A 125 39.74 10.18 -19.76
C THR A 125 39.03 8.90 -19.34
N ALA A 126 39.71 8.08 -18.55
CA ALA A 126 39.12 6.92 -17.88
C ALA A 126 39.29 7.07 -16.38
N SER A 127 38.26 6.75 -15.61
CA SER A 127 38.29 6.72 -14.14
C SER A 127 37.62 5.47 -13.62
N TRP A 128 38.29 4.76 -12.73
CA TRP A 128 37.79 3.54 -12.11
C TRP A 128 38.08 3.50 -10.62
N GLN A 129 37.05 3.34 -9.80
CA GLN A 129 37.16 3.13 -8.36
C GLN A 129 37.17 1.64 -8.06
N LEU A 130 38.22 1.13 -7.45
CA LEU A 130 38.35 -0.27 -7.07
C LEU A 130 37.71 -0.52 -5.70
N ASP A 131 36.78 -1.48 -5.60
CA ASP A 131 36.02 -1.75 -4.39
C ASP A 131 36.65 -2.83 -3.51
N PHE A 132 37.82 -2.54 -2.91
CA PHE A 132 38.49 -3.46 -1.98
C PHE A 132 37.71 -3.61 -0.66
N PHE A 133 37.09 -2.53 -0.19
CA PHE A 133 36.43 -2.45 1.12
C PHE A 133 34.91 -2.47 1.05
N GLY A 134 34.33 -2.88 -0.05
CA GLY A 134 32.93 -3.21 -0.20
C GLY A 134 31.95 -2.04 -0.23
N GLY A 135 32.42 -0.80 -0.39
CA GLY A 135 31.56 0.37 -0.49
C GLY A 135 30.59 0.29 -1.67
N ILE A 136 31.11 0.03 -2.88
CA ILE A 136 30.30 -0.08 -4.11
C ILE A 136 29.44 -1.36 -4.08
N ARG A 137 29.97 -2.46 -3.55
CA ARG A 137 29.19 -3.71 -3.40
C ARG A 137 28.00 -3.54 -2.45
N ASN A 138 28.19 -2.83 -1.33
CA ASN A 138 27.07 -2.53 -0.41
C ASN A 138 26.09 -1.54 -1.02
N ALA A 139 26.54 -0.54 -1.79
CA ALA A 139 25.67 0.35 -2.56
C ALA A 139 24.77 -0.42 -3.55
N LYS A 140 25.35 -1.40 -4.28
CA LYS A 140 24.61 -2.28 -5.18
C LYS A 140 23.58 -3.14 -4.42
N LYS A 141 23.96 -3.69 -3.25
CA LYS A 141 23.04 -4.48 -2.41
C LYS A 141 21.91 -3.60 -1.87
N GLN A 142 22.20 -2.39 -1.43
CA GLN A 142 21.22 -1.40 -1.02
C GLN A 142 20.23 -1.08 -2.16
N ALA A 143 20.74 -0.76 -3.34
CA ALA A 143 19.91 -0.48 -4.52
C ALA A 143 19.00 -1.67 -4.88
N LYS A 144 19.51 -2.91 -4.74
CA LYS A 144 18.72 -4.12 -4.92
C LYS A 144 17.58 -4.21 -3.88
N ALA A 145 17.88 -3.99 -2.60
CA ALA A 145 16.86 -4.03 -1.54
C ALA A 145 15.78 -2.95 -1.75
N LEU A 146 16.16 -1.75 -2.20
CA LEU A 146 15.22 -0.67 -2.54
C LEU A 146 14.36 -0.99 -3.78
N LEU A 147 14.91 -1.71 -4.76
CA LEU A 147 14.13 -2.19 -5.91
C LEU A 147 13.09 -3.22 -5.47
N GLU A 148 13.46 -4.20 -4.67
CA GLU A 148 12.53 -5.20 -4.13
C GLU A 148 11.47 -4.51 -3.23
N GLN A 149 11.86 -3.52 -2.42
CA GLN A 149 10.93 -2.70 -1.65
C GLN A 149 9.90 -1.99 -2.55
N SER A 150 10.34 -1.43 -3.68
CA SER A 150 9.44 -0.73 -4.61
C SER A 150 8.44 -1.69 -5.25
N ARG A 151 8.85 -2.92 -5.57
CA ARG A 151 7.98 -3.98 -6.09
C ARG A 151 6.96 -4.46 -5.05
N ASP A 152 7.41 -4.65 -3.82
CA ASP A 152 6.52 -4.99 -2.71
C ASP A 152 5.51 -3.85 -2.44
N TYR A 153 5.93 -2.59 -2.56
CA TYR A 153 5.03 -1.43 -2.45
C TYR A 153 4.00 -1.39 -3.60
N GLU A 154 4.41 -1.66 -4.85
CA GLU A 154 3.48 -1.76 -5.98
C GLU A 154 2.43 -2.84 -5.72
N GLN A 155 2.84 -4.00 -5.22
CA GLN A 155 1.92 -5.09 -4.86
C GLN A 155 0.97 -4.68 -3.73
N ALA A 156 1.45 -3.96 -2.70
CA ALA A 156 0.60 -3.44 -1.62
C ALA A 156 -0.48 -2.49 -2.15
N VAL A 157 -0.11 -1.56 -3.02
CA VAL A 157 -1.04 -0.63 -3.66
C VAL A 157 -2.07 -1.39 -4.51
N GLN A 158 -1.65 -2.42 -5.23
CA GLN A 158 -2.55 -3.26 -6.03
C GLN A 158 -3.57 -3.99 -5.16
N THR A 159 -3.14 -4.65 -4.09
CA THR A 159 -4.04 -5.36 -3.15
C THR A 159 -5.02 -4.39 -2.50
N GLN A 160 -4.53 -3.22 -2.06
CA GLN A 160 -5.38 -2.19 -1.45
C GLN A 160 -6.40 -1.62 -2.45
N LEU A 161 -6.02 -1.44 -3.72
CA LEU A 161 -6.93 -0.99 -4.78
C LEU A 161 -8.05 -2.00 -5.03
N ILE A 162 -7.72 -3.29 -5.13
CA ILE A 162 -8.71 -4.37 -5.30
C ILE A 162 -9.70 -4.36 -4.14
N ALA A 163 -9.21 -4.36 -2.89
CA ALA A 163 -10.04 -4.33 -1.70
C ALA A 163 -10.88 -3.04 -1.62
N GLY A 164 -10.31 -1.89 -2.00
CA GLY A 164 -11.01 -0.60 -2.05
C GLY A 164 -12.16 -0.58 -3.05
N ILE A 165 -11.94 -1.08 -4.28
CA ILE A 165 -12.98 -1.18 -5.31
C ILE A 165 -14.08 -2.14 -4.85
N ALA A 166 -13.73 -3.31 -4.31
CA ALA A 166 -14.69 -4.29 -3.82
C ALA A 166 -15.54 -3.73 -2.66
N ASN A 167 -14.91 -3.14 -1.65
CA ASN A 167 -15.62 -2.50 -0.52
C ASN A 167 -16.58 -1.39 -0.99
N THR A 168 -16.15 -0.56 -1.92
CA THR A 168 -16.98 0.53 -2.45
C THR A 168 -18.15 0.00 -3.28
N TYR A 169 -17.92 -1.04 -4.09
CA TYR A 169 -18.96 -1.71 -4.87
C TYR A 169 -20.04 -2.33 -3.99
N TYR A 170 -19.66 -3.11 -2.98
CA TYR A 170 -20.63 -3.71 -2.05
C TYR A 170 -21.31 -2.66 -1.15
N THR A 171 -20.65 -1.53 -0.87
CA THR A 171 -21.28 -0.37 -0.21
C THR A 171 -22.41 0.18 -1.07
N LEU A 172 -22.22 0.31 -2.38
CA LEU A 172 -23.27 0.76 -3.29
C LEU A 172 -24.45 -0.21 -3.30
N GLN A 173 -24.21 -1.50 -3.39
CA GLN A 173 -25.28 -2.51 -3.35
C GLN A 173 -26.06 -2.48 -2.03
N MET A 174 -25.38 -2.29 -0.90
CA MET A 174 -26.02 -2.12 0.40
C MET A 174 -26.91 -0.86 0.44
N LEU A 175 -26.40 0.27 -0.07
CA LEU A 175 -27.16 1.52 -0.12
C LEU A 175 -28.40 1.43 -1.02
N ASP A 176 -28.30 0.72 -2.17
CA ASP A 176 -29.46 0.45 -3.02
C ASP A 176 -30.52 -0.39 -2.32
N ALA A 177 -30.10 -1.41 -1.55
CA ALA A 177 -31.02 -2.21 -0.76
C ALA A 177 -31.71 -1.36 0.33
N GLN A 178 -30.96 -0.52 1.03
CA GLN A 178 -31.50 0.41 2.02
C GLN A 178 -32.44 1.45 1.38
N LEU A 179 -32.09 1.98 0.20
CA LEU A 179 -32.95 2.90 -0.55
C LEU A 179 -34.27 2.22 -0.93
N SER A 180 -34.21 0.98 -1.43
CA SER A 180 -35.44 0.21 -1.77
C SER A 180 -36.33 -0.01 -0.56
N ILE A 181 -35.75 -0.37 0.60
CA ILE A 181 -36.48 -0.52 1.85
C ILE A 181 -37.15 0.81 2.28
N CYS A 182 -36.39 1.93 2.21
CA CYS A 182 -36.92 3.24 2.57
C CYS A 182 -37.99 3.74 1.59
N GLU A 183 -37.86 3.51 0.27
CA GLU A 183 -38.89 3.89 -0.72
C GLU A 183 -40.17 3.08 -0.55
N GLN A 184 -40.10 1.77 -0.28
CA GLN A 184 -41.24 0.95 0.04
C GLN A 184 -41.91 1.40 1.33
N THR A 185 -41.12 1.74 2.35
CA THR A 185 -41.64 2.24 3.63
C THR A 185 -42.29 3.61 3.47
N GLU A 186 -41.69 4.51 2.70
CA GLU A 186 -42.24 5.84 2.39
C GLU A 186 -43.62 5.73 1.74
N HIS A 187 -43.73 4.84 0.74
CA HIS A 187 -45.01 4.57 0.09
C HIS A 187 -46.07 4.06 1.09
N SER A 188 -45.71 3.04 1.89
CA SER A 188 -46.62 2.45 2.91
C SER A 188 -47.04 3.48 3.94
N TRP A 189 -46.14 4.34 4.40
CA TRP A 189 -46.47 5.40 5.35
C TRP A 189 -47.31 6.49 4.72
N GLY A 190 -47.12 6.81 3.45
CA GLY A 190 -47.98 7.72 2.69
C GLY A 190 -49.46 7.23 2.67
N GLU A 191 -49.67 5.94 2.45
CA GLU A 191 -51.02 5.33 2.52
C GLU A 191 -51.57 5.32 3.96
N SER A 192 -50.73 5.10 4.97
CA SER A 192 -51.10 5.16 6.38
C SER A 192 -51.54 6.56 6.80
N VAL A 193 -50.87 7.62 6.31
CA VAL A 193 -51.29 9.02 6.52
C VAL A 193 -52.68 9.29 5.93
N LYS A 194 -52.95 8.84 4.68
CA LYS A 194 -54.25 8.99 4.03
C LYS A 194 -55.35 8.30 4.80
N SER A 195 -55.09 7.07 5.24
CA SER A 195 -56.05 6.27 6.03
C SER A 195 -56.36 6.92 7.40
N THR A 196 -55.33 7.37 8.11
CA THR A 196 -55.48 8.04 9.40
C THR A 196 -56.22 9.37 9.26
N ARG A 197 -56.02 10.13 8.20
CA ARG A 197 -56.75 11.35 7.89
C ARG A 197 -58.24 11.07 7.57
N ALA A 198 -58.56 9.99 6.86
CA ALA A 198 -59.91 9.56 6.63
C ALA A 198 -60.60 9.17 7.92
N LEU A 199 -59.93 8.44 8.82
CA LEU A 199 -60.44 8.11 10.16
C LEU A 199 -60.66 9.38 11.01
N MET A 200 -59.83 10.37 10.95
CA MET A 200 -60.01 11.66 11.61
C MET A 200 -61.29 12.36 11.12
N ASN A 201 -61.50 12.41 9.80
CA ASN A 201 -62.68 13.01 9.20
C ASN A 201 -63.98 12.26 9.61
N ALA A 202 -63.90 10.97 9.90
CA ALA A 202 -64.99 10.16 10.42
C ALA A 202 -65.15 10.26 11.94
N GLY A 203 -64.34 11.07 12.64
CA GLY A 203 -64.35 11.22 14.10
C GLY A 203 -63.72 10.06 14.86
N MET A 204 -63.00 9.14 14.20
CA MET A 204 -62.42 7.92 14.78
C MET A 204 -60.91 8.11 15.11
N ALA A 205 -60.29 9.21 14.69
CA ALA A 205 -58.93 9.61 15.04
C ALA A 205 -58.88 11.10 15.35
N ASN A 206 -57.78 11.55 15.98
CA ASN A 206 -57.55 12.97 16.29
C ASN A 206 -56.46 13.55 15.41
N GLU A 207 -56.35 14.90 15.40
CA GLU A 207 -55.33 15.63 14.60
C GLU A 207 -53.88 15.27 15.02
N ALA A 208 -53.65 14.98 16.31
CA ALA A 208 -52.33 14.57 16.79
C ALA A 208 -51.85 13.26 16.12
N ALA A 209 -52.79 12.32 15.88
CA ALA A 209 -52.51 11.08 15.16
C ALA A 209 -52.04 11.35 13.73
N VAL A 210 -52.75 12.21 13.01
CA VAL A 210 -52.41 12.56 11.62
C VAL A 210 -51.06 13.29 11.58
N SER A 211 -50.83 14.27 12.46
CA SER A 211 -49.61 15.03 12.51
C SER A 211 -48.39 14.17 12.84
N GLN A 212 -48.51 13.18 13.74
CA GLN A 212 -47.42 12.25 14.06
C GLN A 212 -47.07 11.33 12.85
N MET A 213 -48.11 10.81 12.17
CA MET A 213 -47.90 9.98 10.96
C MET A 213 -47.29 10.78 9.82
N GLU A 214 -47.71 12.04 9.63
CA GLU A 214 -47.11 12.94 8.63
C GLU A 214 -45.66 13.25 8.96
N ALA A 215 -45.34 13.55 10.22
CA ALA A 215 -43.97 13.80 10.64
C ALA A 215 -43.07 12.59 10.39
N ALA A 216 -43.56 11.39 10.72
CA ALA A 216 -42.82 10.14 10.48
C ALA A 216 -42.63 9.86 8.97
N HIS A 217 -43.67 10.06 8.14
CA HIS A 217 -43.59 9.95 6.68
C HIS A 217 -42.58 10.92 6.09
N LEU A 218 -42.57 12.19 6.53
CA LEU A 218 -41.60 13.19 6.08
C LEU A 218 -40.18 12.84 6.50
N ALA A 219 -39.99 12.24 7.67
CA ALA A 219 -38.68 11.77 8.12
C ALA A 219 -38.11 10.65 7.20
N VAL A 220 -38.93 9.66 6.83
CA VAL A 220 -38.49 8.61 5.87
C VAL A 220 -38.23 9.20 4.51
N LYS A 221 -39.07 10.13 4.06
CA LYS A 221 -38.85 10.82 2.78
C LYS A 221 -37.53 11.62 2.76
N ALA A 222 -37.14 12.24 3.87
CA ALA A 222 -35.83 12.86 4.01
C ALA A 222 -34.70 11.82 3.93
N SER A 223 -34.83 10.67 4.60
CA SER A 223 -33.86 9.58 4.54
C SER A 223 -33.67 9.02 3.13
N VAL A 224 -34.71 8.99 2.29
CA VAL A 224 -34.61 8.61 0.86
C VAL A 224 -33.69 9.58 0.11
N LEU A 225 -33.81 10.89 0.40
CA LEU A 225 -32.93 11.90 -0.23
C LEU A 225 -31.49 11.76 0.24
N ASP A 226 -31.29 11.53 1.54
CA ASP A 226 -29.95 11.32 2.12
C ASP A 226 -29.26 10.07 1.52
N LEU A 227 -30.01 8.99 1.33
CA LEU A 227 -29.49 7.76 0.69
C LEU A 227 -29.11 8.00 -0.79
N LYS A 228 -29.91 8.76 -1.54
CA LYS A 228 -29.60 9.12 -2.94
C LYS A 228 -28.33 9.97 -3.01
N GLU A 229 -28.13 10.89 -2.06
CA GLU A 229 -26.89 11.66 -1.97
C GLU A 229 -25.70 10.75 -1.64
N GLN A 230 -25.82 9.85 -0.66
CA GLN A 230 -24.77 8.90 -0.29
C GLN A 230 -24.39 7.99 -1.46
N ILE A 231 -25.35 7.47 -2.21
CA ILE A 231 -25.10 6.67 -3.42
C ILE A 231 -24.25 7.47 -4.42
N ASN A 232 -24.62 8.72 -4.69
CA ASN A 232 -23.87 9.58 -5.60
C ASN A 232 -22.42 9.81 -5.10
N GLN A 233 -22.23 10.07 -3.80
CA GLN A 233 -20.91 10.27 -3.20
C GLN A 233 -20.04 9.01 -3.31
N VAL A 234 -20.63 7.82 -3.12
CA VAL A 234 -19.90 6.54 -3.23
C VAL A 234 -19.60 6.19 -4.70
N GLU A 235 -20.52 6.49 -5.64
CA GLU A 235 -20.26 6.38 -7.08
C GLU A 235 -19.12 7.29 -7.54
N ASN A 236 -19.05 8.51 -7.02
CA ASN A 236 -17.94 9.42 -7.29
C ASN A 236 -16.62 8.89 -6.71
N SER A 237 -16.65 8.30 -5.52
CA SER A 237 -15.47 7.68 -4.90
C SER A 237 -14.98 6.48 -5.71
N LEU A 238 -15.89 5.66 -6.23
CA LEU A 238 -15.53 4.53 -7.09
C LEU A 238 -14.98 5.02 -8.44
N SER A 239 -15.59 6.04 -9.04
CA SER A 239 -15.09 6.65 -10.27
C SER A 239 -13.67 7.19 -10.11
N LEU A 240 -13.36 7.78 -8.93
CA LEU A 240 -12.00 8.24 -8.60
C LEU A 240 -11.01 7.07 -8.50
N LEU A 241 -11.40 5.94 -7.89
CA LEU A 241 -10.55 4.74 -7.86
C LEU A 241 -10.27 4.17 -9.25
N LEU A 242 -11.21 4.34 -10.19
CA LEU A 242 -11.06 3.95 -11.58
C LEU A 242 -10.29 4.98 -12.42
N ALA A 243 -9.95 6.14 -11.86
CA ALA A 243 -9.39 7.32 -12.55
C ALA A 243 -10.31 7.81 -13.69
N GLU A 244 -11.61 7.83 -13.45
CA GLU A 244 -12.64 8.24 -14.39
C GLU A 244 -13.44 9.43 -13.85
N THR A 245 -14.13 10.14 -14.75
CA THR A 245 -15.06 11.19 -14.36
C THR A 245 -16.27 10.61 -13.63
N PRO A 246 -16.94 11.38 -12.75
CA PRO A 246 -18.16 10.94 -12.06
C PRO A 246 -19.20 10.36 -13.02
N GLN A 247 -19.65 9.15 -12.75
CA GLN A 247 -20.62 8.45 -13.57
C GLN A 247 -21.46 7.48 -12.74
N HIS A 248 -22.61 7.10 -13.27
CA HIS A 248 -23.40 6.02 -12.70
C HIS A 248 -22.69 4.68 -12.89
N ILE A 249 -22.60 3.89 -11.81
CA ILE A 249 -21.93 2.59 -11.82
C ILE A 249 -22.98 1.47 -11.89
N GLN A 250 -22.94 0.70 -12.96
CA GLN A 250 -23.79 -0.50 -13.10
C GLN A 250 -23.34 -1.56 -12.09
N ARG A 251 -24.31 -2.18 -11.45
CA ARG A 251 -24.10 -3.19 -10.40
C ARG A 251 -25.23 -4.20 -10.32
N THR A 252 -24.90 -5.39 -9.85
CA THR A 252 -25.85 -6.47 -9.62
C THR A 252 -26.75 -6.11 -8.42
N SER A 253 -27.99 -6.59 -8.42
CA SER A 253 -28.91 -6.36 -7.31
C SER A 253 -28.44 -7.04 -6.04
N TRP A 254 -28.69 -6.41 -4.88
CA TRP A 254 -28.36 -6.97 -3.56
C TRP A 254 -28.95 -8.37 -3.32
N THR A 255 -30.13 -8.65 -3.88
CA THR A 255 -30.79 -9.97 -3.77
C THR A 255 -30.10 -11.08 -4.56
N GLU A 256 -29.25 -10.73 -5.54
CA GLU A 256 -28.51 -11.65 -6.41
C GLU A 256 -27.06 -11.82 -5.95
N VAL A 257 -26.67 -11.18 -4.84
CA VAL A 257 -25.32 -11.31 -4.30
C VAL A 257 -25.08 -12.74 -3.82
N THR A 258 -24.23 -13.47 -4.54
CA THR A 258 -23.83 -14.85 -4.26
C THR A 258 -22.50 -14.93 -3.49
N PHE A 259 -22.17 -13.90 -2.71
CA PHE A 259 -20.95 -13.93 -1.92
C PHE A 259 -21.09 -14.94 -0.79
N GLU A 260 -20.49 -16.12 -0.97
CA GLU A 260 -20.48 -17.18 0.06
C GLU A 260 -19.34 -16.94 1.03
N CYS A 261 -19.70 -16.69 2.28
CA CYS A 261 -18.74 -16.64 3.37
C CYS A 261 -18.25 -18.07 3.67
N PRO A 262 -16.96 -18.37 3.52
CA PRO A 262 -16.45 -19.71 3.85
C PRO A 262 -16.81 -20.11 5.27
N GLU A 263 -17.33 -21.32 5.49
CA GLU A 263 -17.74 -21.83 6.82
C GLU A 263 -16.56 -21.83 7.81
N SER A 264 -15.36 -22.15 7.32
CA SER A 264 -14.11 -22.06 8.09
C SER A 264 -13.17 -21.04 7.47
N LEU A 265 -12.81 -20.01 8.25
CA LEU A 265 -11.82 -19.02 7.86
C LEU A 265 -10.43 -19.55 8.25
N SER A 266 -9.68 -20.03 7.27
CA SER A 266 -8.28 -20.44 7.48
C SER A 266 -7.38 -19.23 7.32
N ILE A 267 -6.64 -18.87 8.38
CA ILE A 267 -5.75 -17.69 8.40
C ILE A 267 -4.26 -18.04 8.25
N GLY A 268 -3.91 -19.32 8.21
CA GLY A 268 -2.52 -19.73 8.10
C GLY A 268 -1.64 -19.40 9.32
N LEU A 269 -0.35 -19.68 9.22
CA LEU A 269 0.63 -19.42 10.28
C LEU A 269 1.08 -17.95 10.29
N PRO A 270 1.37 -17.35 11.47
CA PRO A 270 1.89 -15.97 11.54
C PRO A 270 3.14 -15.73 10.71
N ILE A 271 4.02 -16.74 10.57
CA ILE A 271 5.22 -16.64 9.74
C ILE A 271 4.91 -16.45 8.24
N GLN A 272 3.75 -16.89 7.77
CA GLN A 272 3.32 -16.69 6.37
C GLN A 272 3.04 -15.22 6.07
N LEU A 273 2.72 -14.39 7.07
CA LEU A 273 2.60 -12.94 6.88
C LEU A 273 3.89 -12.31 6.35
N LEU A 274 5.06 -12.81 6.79
CA LEU A 274 6.35 -12.35 6.26
C LEU A 274 6.52 -12.63 4.77
N ALA A 275 5.93 -13.74 4.29
CA ALA A 275 6.03 -14.13 2.90
C ALA A 275 4.95 -13.50 2.02
N ASN A 276 3.73 -13.35 2.55
CA ASN A 276 2.53 -13.02 1.77
C ASN A 276 2.22 -11.52 1.79
N ARG A 277 2.42 -10.84 2.92
CA ARG A 277 2.09 -9.41 3.03
C ARG A 277 3.15 -8.51 2.39
N PRO A 278 2.79 -7.76 1.35
CA PRO A 278 3.75 -6.92 0.64
C PRO A 278 4.21 -5.70 1.46
N ASP A 279 3.38 -5.16 2.35
CA ASP A 279 3.74 -4.05 3.24
C ASP A 279 4.77 -4.47 4.30
N VAL A 280 4.63 -5.67 4.88
CA VAL A 280 5.60 -6.25 5.81
C VAL A 280 6.93 -6.53 5.11
N ARG A 281 6.87 -7.11 3.89
CA ARG A 281 8.08 -7.32 3.08
C ARG A 281 8.76 -6.00 2.73
N ALA A 282 8.01 -4.98 2.32
CA ALA A 282 8.55 -3.66 2.01
C ALA A 282 9.27 -3.05 3.23
N ALA A 283 8.73 -3.20 4.44
CA ALA A 283 9.37 -2.76 5.68
C ALA A 283 10.66 -3.54 5.98
N GLU A 284 10.68 -4.86 5.77
CA GLU A 284 11.90 -5.69 5.88
C GLU A 284 12.97 -5.25 4.87
N ARG A 285 12.59 -5.00 3.60
CA ARG A 285 13.52 -4.51 2.57
C ARG A 285 14.09 -3.14 2.91
N ASN A 286 13.30 -2.27 3.53
CA ASN A 286 13.80 -0.98 4.02
C ASN A 286 14.86 -1.17 5.12
N TRP A 287 14.63 -2.10 6.05
CA TRP A 287 15.62 -2.45 7.07
C TRP A 287 16.90 -3.05 6.45
N GLU A 288 16.76 -3.95 5.47
CA GLU A 288 17.88 -4.49 4.70
C GLU A 288 18.68 -3.37 4.00
N ALA A 289 18.00 -2.41 3.37
CA ALA A 289 18.65 -1.27 2.72
C ALA A 289 19.41 -0.38 3.72
N ALA A 290 18.84 -0.12 4.90
CA ALA A 290 19.48 0.63 5.97
C ALA A 290 20.72 -0.10 6.54
N PHE A 291 20.67 -1.43 6.62
CA PHE A 291 21.81 -2.25 6.99
C PHE A 291 22.98 -2.08 6.01
N TYR A 292 22.73 -2.12 4.70
CA TYR A 292 23.75 -1.88 3.70
C TYR A 292 24.25 -0.44 3.71
N SER A 293 23.41 0.54 4.01
CA SER A 293 23.82 1.93 4.23
C SER A 293 24.80 2.05 5.40
N THR A 294 24.56 1.34 6.51
CA THR A 294 25.50 1.28 7.65
C THR A 294 26.84 0.67 7.22
N ASN A 295 26.85 -0.37 6.40
CA ASN A 295 28.09 -0.96 5.88
C ASN A 295 28.84 0.00 4.94
N MET A 296 28.13 0.78 4.12
CA MET A 296 28.73 1.84 3.30
C MET A 296 29.39 2.91 4.19
N ALA A 297 28.73 3.35 5.26
CA ALA A 297 29.30 4.30 6.22
C ALA A 297 30.53 3.74 6.94
N ARG A 298 30.58 2.42 7.21
CA ARG A 298 31.79 1.73 7.74
C ARG A 298 32.91 1.69 6.72
N SER A 299 32.60 1.43 5.43
CA SER A 299 33.61 1.37 4.36
C SER A 299 34.33 2.70 4.16
N ALA A 300 33.68 3.83 4.46
CA ALA A 300 34.26 5.16 4.33
C ALA A 300 35.45 5.44 5.28
N PHE A 301 35.66 4.59 6.32
CA PHE A 301 36.83 4.68 7.20
C PHE A 301 38.06 4.00 6.63
N TYR A 302 37.96 3.25 5.54
CA TYR A 302 39.03 2.51 4.92
C TYR A 302 39.57 3.25 3.69
N PRO A 303 40.80 2.92 3.20
CA PRO A 303 41.36 3.55 2.05
C PRO A 303 40.51 3.36 0.79
N SER A 304 40.39 4.40 -0.03
CA SER A 304 39.86 4.31 -1.39
C SER A 304 40.98 4.16 -2.39
N VAL A 305 40.81 3.25 -3.35
CA VAL A 305 41.76 3.04 -4.43
C VAL A 305 41.08 3.43 -5.73
N SER A 306 41.72 4.36 -6.47
CA SER A 306 41.23 4.77 -7.79
C SER A 306 42.33 4.64 -8.83
N LEU A 307 41.94 4.23 -10.03
CA LEU A 307 42.74 4.25 -11.23
C LEU A 307 42.19 5.31 -12.16
N SER A 308 43.01 6.24 -12.59
CA SER A 308 42.66 7.22 -13.62
C SER A 308 43.68 7.20 -14.74
N GLY A 309 43.22 7.48 -15.94
CA GLY A 309 44.07 7.58 -17.10
C GLY A 309 43.52 8.57 -18.11
N SER A 310 44.40 9.13 -18.89
CA SER A 310 44.04 9.98 -20.03
C SER A 310 44.91 9.68 -21.22
N ALA A 311 44.31 9.73 -22.41
CA ALA A 311 45.04 9.59 -23.67
C ALA A 311 44.43 10.56 -24.69
N GLY A 312 45.25 11.35 -25.36
CA GLY A 312 44.76 12.33 -26.31
C GLY A 312 45.86 13.24 -26.88
N TRP A 313 45.44 14.23 -27.59
CA TRP A 313 46.33 15.23 -28.17
C TRP A 313 46.31 16.53 -27.37
N THR A 314 47.50 17.12 -27.18
CA THR A 314 47.67 18.41 -26.52
C THR A 314 48.87 19.16 -27.06
N ASN A 315 48.79 20.49 -27.08
CA ASN A 315 49.96 21.34 -27.35
C ASN A 315 50.65 21.83 -26.05
N SER A 316 50.19 21.37 -24.89
CA SER A 316 50.80 21.72 -23.59
C SER A 316 51.10 20.44 -22.80
N ALA A 317 52.36 20.17 -22.49
CA ALA A 317 52.80 19.06 -21.68
C ALA A 317 53.78 19.54 -20.60
N GLY A 318 53.29 19.53 -19.31
CA GLY A 318 54.14 19.93 -18.17
C GLY A 318 54.62 21.39 -18.23
N GLY A 319 53.80 22.31 -18.77
CA GLY A 319 54.14 23.73 -18.92
C GLY A 319 54.92 24.05 -20.19
N VAL A 320 55.29 23.07 -20.98
CA VAL A 320 55.96 23.28 -22.27
C VAL A 320 54.89 23.27 -23.39
N ILE A 321 54.90 24.32 -24.22
CA ILE A 321 53.99 24.45 -25.36
C ILE A 321 54.68 23.82 -26.60
N ILE A 322 54.02 22.86 -27.22
CA ILE A 322 54.46 22.13 -28.40
C ILE A 322 53.48 22.38 -29.56
N ASN A 323 53.99 22.94 -30.66
CA ASN A 323 53.17 23.17 -31.85
C ASN A 323 53.85 22.54 -33.09
N PRO A 324 53.20 21.62 -33.83
CA PRO A 324 51.85 21.08 -33.60
C PRO A 324 51.77 20.19 -32.34
N GLY A 325 50.54 20.05 -31.76
CA GLY A 325 50.28 19.23 -30.59
C GLY A 325 50.61 17.75 -30.79
N LYS A 326 51.01 17.08 -29.72
CA LYS A 326 51.40 15.67 -29.70
C LYS A 326 50.48 14.82 -28.88
N PHE A 327 50.50 13.51 -29.13
CA PHE A 327 49.81 12.55 -28.36
C PHE A 327 50.44 12.39 -26.97
N LEU A 328 49.61 12.50 -25.93
CA LEU A 328 49.98 12.27 -24.53
C LEU A 328 49.12 11.18 -23.96
N ALA A 329 49.71 10.21 -23.28
CA ALA A 329 49.00 9.20 -22.49
C ALA A 329 49.57 9.21 -21.06
N SER A 330 48.63 9.16 -20.08
CA SER A 330 48.99 9.07 -18.67
C SER A 330 48.10 8.07 -17.96
N ALA A 331 48.65 7.36 -16.95
CA ALA A 331 47.90 6.50 -16.05
C ALA A 331 48.35 6.76 -14.60
N VAL A 332 47.42 6.93 -13.70
CA VAL A 332 47.67 7.25 -12.29
C VAL A 332 46.85 6.31 -11.41
N GLY A 333 47.53 5.59 -10.52
CA GLY A 333 46.89 4.89 -9.42
C GLY A 333 46.98 5.73 -8.15
N SER A 334 45.90 5.95 -7.45
CA SER A 334 45.91 6.70 -6.20
C SER A 334 45.25 5.87 -5.07
N LEU A 335 45.87 5.95 -3.89
CA LEU A 335 45.34 5.42 -2.64
C LEU A 335 45.09 6.59 -1.69
N THR A 336 43.85 6.79 -1.27
CA THR A 336 43.49 7.88 -0.37
C THR A 336 42.92 7.33 0.92
N GLN A 337 43.57 7.61 2.06
CA GLN A 337 43.10 7.25 3.40
C GLN A 337 42.74 8.51 4.18
N PRO A 338 41.50 8.70 4.59
CA PRO A 338 41.10 9.78 5.52
C PRO A 338 41.73 9.55 6.88
N LEU A 339 42.61 10.44 7.36
CA LEU A 339 43.15 10.38 8.71
C LEU A 339 42.37 11.22 9.68
N PHE A 340 41.89 12.39 9.25
CA PHE A 340 41.05 13.27 10.04
C PHE A 340 40.03 13.96 9.13
N ALA A 341 38.75 13.71 9.37
CA ALA A 341 37.65 14.23 8.56
C ALA A 341 36.69 15.11 9.41
N GLN A 342 37.23 15.82 10.39
CA GLN A 342 36.48 16.78 11.25
C GLN A 342 35.21 16.16 11.88
N GLY A 343 35.24 14.88 12.25
CA GLY A 343 34.10 14.16 12.83
C GLY A 343 33.05 13.68 11.84
N ARG A 344 33.13 14.04 10.55
CA ARG A 344 32.14 13.72 9.51
C ARG A 344 31.89 12.22 9.38
N LEU A 345 32.92 11.40 9.31
CA LEU A 345 32.79 9.93 9.17
C LEU A 345 32.13 9.30 10.39
N VAL A 346 32.51 9.75 11.59
CA VAL A 346 31.91 9.27 12.87
C VAL A 346 30.43 9.68 12.91
N GLY A 347 30.12 10.92 12.54
CA GLY A 347 28.73 11.42 12.47
C GLY A 347 27.89 10.61 11.48
N GLN A 348 28.39 10.40 10.26
CA GLN A 348 27.69 9.59 9.24
C GLN A 348 27.44 8.15 9.70
N LEU A 349 28.41 7.51 10.35
CA LEU A 349 28.21 6.16 10.87
C LEU A 349 27.17 6.12 12.01
N LYS A 350 27.18 7.11 12.90
CA LYS A 350 26.15 7.22 13.97
C LYS A 350 24.75 7.42 13.39
N ILE A 351 24.61 8.30 12.38
CA ILE A 351 23.35 8.53 11.67
C ILE A 351 22.88 7.23 11.01
N ALA A 352 23.75 6.56 10.23
CA ALA A 352 23.38 5.31 9.56
C ALA A 352 22.95 4.21 10.54
N LYS A 353 23.62 4.06 11.70
CA LYS A 353 23.21 3.12 12.73
C LYS A 353 21.84 3.46 13.32
N ALA A 354 21.59 4.75 13.61
CA ALA A 354 20.29 5.20 14.11
C ALA A 354 19.16 4.95 13.09
N GLN A 355 19.43 5.22 11.80
CA GLN A 355 18.49 4.92 10.72
C GLN A 355 18.23 3.42 10.56
N GLN A 356 19.25 2.57 10.74
CA GLN A 356 19.08 1.12 10.72
C GLN A 356 18.19 0.65 11.88
N GLU A 357 18.36 1.19 13.08
CA GLU A 357 17.52 0.89 14.24
C GLU A 357 16.08 1.38 14.03
N GLN A 358 15.91 2.59 13.51
CA GLN A 358 14.57 3.11 13.15
C GLN A 358 13.86 2.21 12.13
N ALA A 359 14.60 1.71 11.13
CA ALA A 359 14.03 0.81 10.12
C ALA A 359 13.64 -0.55 10.73
N LEU A 360 14.41 -1.07 11.70
CA LEU A 360 14.07 -2.28 12.44
C LEU A 360 12.79 -2.09 13.27
N LEU A 361 12.69 -0.99 14.02
CA LEU A 361 11.47 -0.65 14.77
C LEU A 361 10.24 -0.49 13.87
N ALA A 362 10.42 0.13 12.70
CA ALA A 362 9.34 0.25 11.71
C ALA A 362 8.89 -1.11 11.16
N PHE A 363 9.83 -2.03 10.92
CA PHE A 363 9.50 -3.41 10.52
C PHE A 363 8.74 -4.15 11.63
N GLN A 364 9.19 -4.06 12.88
CA GLN A 364 8.50 -4.66 14.02
C GLN A 364 7.07 -4.10 14.17
N GLN A 365 6.90 -2.79 14.02
CA GLN A 365 5.59 -2.15 14.07
C GLN A 365 4.68 -2.61 12.91
N ALA A 366 5.22 -2.73 11.69
CA ALA A 366 4.46 -3.24 10.54
C ALA A 366 3.96 -4.68 10.80
N LEU A 367 4.78 -5.51 11.43
CA LEU A 367 4.39 -6.87 11.80
C LEU A 367 3.28 -6.90 12.85
N LEU A 368 3.37 -6.07 13.89
CA LEU A 368 2.32 -5.95 14.92
C LEU A 368 1.00 -5.43 14.32
N ASN A 369 1.07 -4.42 13.45
CA ASN A 369 -0.10 -3.90 12.76
C ASN A 369 -0.76 -4.99 11.92
N ALA A 370 0.04 -5.76 11.17
CA ALA A 370 -0.46 -6.87 10.37
C ALA A 370 -1.21 -7.92 11.21
N GLY A 371 -0.65 -8.29 12.37
CA GLY A 371 -1.31 -9.20 13.30
C GLY A 371 -2.63 -8.64 13.85
N THR A 372 -2.64 -7.36 14.21
CA THR A 372 -3.83 -6.66 14.70
C THR A 372 -4.93 -6.63 13.64
N GLU A 373 -4.61 -6.29 12.38
CA GLU A 373 -5.57 -6.26 11.29
C GLU A 373 -6.21 -7.63 11.03
N VAL A 374 -5.43 -8.71 11.09
CA VAL A 374 -5.96 -10.08 10.96
C VAL A 374 -6.91 -10.40 12.12
N ASN A 375 -6.52 -10.09 13.35
CA ASN A 375 -7.36 -10.33 14.53
C ASN A 375 -8.68 -9.53 14.45
N GLU A 376 -8.60 -8.24 14.15
CA GLU A 376 -9.79 -7.38 14.01
C GLU A 376 -10.74 -7.89 12.92
N ALA A 377 -10.19 -8.30 11.75
CA ALA A 377 -11.00 -8.85 10.68
C ALA A 377 -11.68 -10.17 11.08
N MET A 378 -10.98 -11.05 11.79
CA MET A 378 -11.54 -12.31 12.30
C MET A 378 -12.67 -12.07 13.27
N VAL A 379 -12.45 -11.25 14.31
CA VAL A 379 -13.49 -10.90 15.31
C VAL A 379 -14.68 -10.23 14.65
N ALA A 380 -14.47 -9.38 13.64
CA ALA A 380 -15.55 -8.76 12.88
C ALA A 380 -16.39 -9.81 12.11
N CYS A 381 -15.74 -10.80 11.49
CA CYS A 381 -16.43 -11.88 10.78
C CYS A 381 -17.25 -12.75 11.73
N GLU A 382 -16.68 -13.18 12.83
CA GLU A 382 -17.37 -13.98 13.85
C GLU A 382 -18.58 -13.23 14.44
N THR A 383 -18.38 -11.96 14.78
CA THR A 383 -19.43 -11.12 15.35
C THR A 383 -20.57 -10.85 14.36
N SER A 384 -20.25 -10.53 13.10
CA SER A 384 -21.30 -10.27 12.08
C SER A 384 -22.08 -11.54 11.76
N ARG A 385 -21.42 -12.69 11.67
CA ARG A 385 -22.06 -13.99 11.48
C ARG A 385 -22.99 -14.35 12.65
N ALA A 386 -22.52 -14.19 13.89
CA ALA A 386 -23.34 -14.45 15.08
C ALA A 386 -24.57 -13.52 15.18
N LYS A 387 -24.47 -12.30 14.65
CA LYS A 387 -25.60 -11.33 14.60
C LYS A 387 -26.60 -11.65 13.51
N SER A 388 -26.21 -12.32 12.42
CA SER A 388 -27.06 -12.55 11.25
C SER A 388 -28.37 -13.27 11.64
N ASP A 389 -28.29 -14.44 12.30
CA ASP A 389 -29.46 -15.17 12.76
C ASP A 389 -30.35 -14.36 13.72
N LEU A 390 -29.73 -13.59 14.61
CA LEU A 390 -30.46 -12.75 15.56
C LEU A 390 -31.28 -11.65 14.86
N LEU A 391 -30.66 -10.99 13.87
CA LEU A 391 -31.31 -9.92 13.10
C LEU A 391 -32.39 -10.48 12.17
N ASP A 392 -32.20 -11.64 11.56
CA ASP A 392 -33.22 -12.32 10.74
C ASP A 392 -34.47 -12.66 11.57
N ARG A 393 -34.26 -13.20 12.76
CA ARG A 393 -35.36 -13.51 13.70
C ARG A 393 -36.00 -12.24 14.23
N GLN A 394 -35.26 -11.17 14.46
CA GLN A 394 -35.78 -9.88 14.88
C GLN A 394 -36.69 -9.29 13.80
N VAL A 395 -36.27 -9.25 12.54
CA VAL A 395 -37.05 -8.75 11.40
C VAL A 395 -38.31 -9.56 11.25
N ALA A 396 -38.22 -10.91 11.23
CA ALA A 396 -39.39 -11.77 11.11
C ALA A 396 -40.41 -11.58 12.25
N SER A 397 -39.93 -11.30 13.47
CA SER A 397 -40.82 -11.02 14.63
C SER A 397 -41.50 -9.65 14.50
N LEU A 398 -40.78 -8.64 14.02
CA LEU A 398 -41.31 -7.29 13.82
C LEU A 398 -42.27 -7.21 12.63
N GLU A 399 -42.04 -7.99 11.56
CA GLU A 399 -42.99 -8.13 10.46
C GLU A 399 -44.33 -8.70 10.95
N LYS A 400 -44.31 -9.75 11.77
CA LYS A 400 -45.52 -10.30 12.41
C LYS A 400 -46.20 -9.29 13.34
N ALA A 401 -45.40 -8.56 14.14
CA ALA A 401 -45.91 -7.53 15.02
C ALA A 401 -46.60 -6.42 14.24
N TYR A 402 -45.95 -5.90 13.20
CA TYR A 402 -46.51 -4.87 12.32
C TYR A 402 -47.80 -5.33 11.64
N HIS A 403 -47.80 -6.54 11.05
CA HIS A 403 -48.99 -7.10 10.42
C HIS A 403 -50.14 -7.25 11.42
N SER A 404 -49.87 -7.79 12.60
CA SER A 404 -50.89 -8.00 13.66
C SER A 404 -51.44 -6.68 14.19
N THR A 405 -50.58 -5.69 14.51
CA THR A 405 -51.04 -4.37 15.00
C THR A 405 -51.83 -3.62 13.92
N SER A 406 -51.49 -3.74 12.65
CA SER A 406 -52.22 -3.15 11.54
C SER A 406 -53.64 -3.74 11.43
N LEU A 407 -53.79 -5.05 11.56
CA LEU A 407 -55.13 -5.71 11.60
C LEU A 407 -55.95 -5.31 12.83
N LEU A 408 -55.33 -5.28 14.01
CA LEU A 408 -55.99 -4.84 15.25
C LEU A 408 -56.45 -3.40 15.15
N MET A 409 -55.70 -2.51 14.50
CA MET A 409 -56.12 -1.13 14.26
C MET A 409 -57.35 -1.05 13.35
N LEU A 410 -57.41 -1.86 12.27
CA LEU A 410 -58.60 -1.94 11.40
C LEU A 410 -59.84 -2.40 12.14
N HIS A 411 -59.69 -3.26 13.16
CA HIS A 411 -60.77 -3.71 14.02
C HIS A 411 -61.05 -2.79 15.22
N GLY A 412 -60.36 -1.67 15.33
CA GLY A 412 -60.56 -0.68 16.40
C GLY A 412 -60.11 -1.13 17.79
N THR A 413 -59.29 -2.17 17.88
CA THR A 413 -58.80 -2.75 19.14
C THR A 413 -57.42 -2.26 19.59
N THR A 414 -56.73 -1.51 18.75
CA THR A 414 -55.41 -0.87 19.08
C THR A 414 -55.34 0.56 18.54
N THR A 415 -54.33 1.29 18.98
CA THR A 415 -54.09 2.69 18.60
C THR A 415 -53.16 2.79 17.41
N TYR A 416 -53.23 3.91 16.63
CA TYR A 416 -52.32 4.23 15.58
C TYR A 416 -50.84 4.29 16.08
N LEU A 417 -50.62 4.61 17.35
CA LEU A 417 -49.28 4.73 17.93
C LEU A 417 -48.54 3.38 17.96
N GLU A 418 -49.27 2.29 18.24
CA GLU A 418 -48.69 0.94 18.22
C GLU A 418 -48.28 0.52 16.82
N VAL A 419 -49.08 0.84 15.80
CA VAL A 419 -48.74 0.59 14.40
C VAL A 419 -47.51 1.40 13.96
N LEU A 420 -47.48 2.69 14.31
CA LEU A 420 -46.36 3.57 14.02
C LEU A 420 -45.06 3.06 14.67
N THR A 421 -45.14 2.66 15.95
CA THR A 421 -43.97 2.12 16.67
C THR A 421 -43.47 0.81 16.04
N ALA A 422 -44.38 -0.09 15.65
CA ALA A 422 -44.06 -1.34 14.99
C ALA A 422 -43.39 -1.09 13.62
N GLN A 423 -43.92 -0.15 12.82
CA GLN A 423 -43.32 0.24 11.52
C GLN A 423 -41.94 0.84 11.68
N GLN A 424 -41.72 1.76 12.63
CA GLN A 424 -40.40 2.37 12.87
C GLN A 424 -39.37 1.32 13.32
N SER A 425 -39.82 0.40 14.21
CA SER A 425 -38.95 -0.68 14.69
C SER A 425 -38.56 -1.64 13.55
N LEU A 426 -39.56 -2.00 12.70
CA LEU A 426 -39.31 -2.84 11.53
C LEU A 426 -38.33 -2.20 10.53
N LEU A 427 -38.53 -0.93 10.16
CA LEU A 427 -37.64 -0.21 9.29
C LEU A 427 -36.19 -0.21 9.86
N SER A 428 -36.06 0.13 11.15
CA SER A 428 -34.72 0.13 11.78
C SER A 428 -34.08 -1.26 11.77
N ALA A 429 -34.84 -2.32 12.03
CA ALA A 429 -34.34 -3.69 12.02
C ALA A 429 -33.92 -4.14 10.61
N GLN A 430 -34.69 -3.83 9.57
CA GLN A 430 -34.38 -4.16 8.18
C GLN A 430 -33.09 -3.43 7.68
N LEU A 431 -32.93 -2.14 8.05
CA LEU A 431 -31.71 -1.40 7.73
C LEU A 431 -30.49 -1.97 8.46
N GLN A 432 -30.64 -2.39 9.73
CA GLN A 432 -29.57 -3.04 10.49
C GLN A 432 -29.22 -4.43 9.93
N GLN A 433 -30.19 -5.22 9.50
CA GLN A 433 -29.98 -6.51 8.85
C GLN A 433 -29.16 -6.35 7.56
N THR A 434 -29.57 -5.41 6.71
CA THR A 434 -28.84 -5.10 5.46
C THR A 434 -27.39 -4.65 5.74
N ALA A 435 -27.20 -3.77 6.73
CA ALA A 435 -25.88 -3.30 7.14
C ALA A 435 -25.02 -4.44 7.75
N ASN A 436 -25.61 -5.38 8.49
CA ASN A 436 -24.86 -6.53 9.02
C ASN A 436 -24.41 -7.49 7.92
N ARG A 437 -25.28 -7.78 6.95
CA ARG A 437 -24.90 -8.60 5.79
C ARG A 437 -23.76 -7.98 4.98
N PHE A 438 -23.78 -6.65 4.82
CA PHE A 438 -22.63 -5.94 4.24
C PHE A 438 -21.35 -6.11 5.06
N LYS A 439 -21.44 -6.06 6.40
CA LYS A 439 -20.29 -6.29 7.29
C LYS A 439 -19.71 -7.69 7.15
N GLU A 440 -20.52 -8.71 6.90
CA GLU A 440 -20.05 -10.08 6.62
C GLU A 440 -19.20 -10.13 5.35
N ILE A 441 -19.59 -9.42 4.30
CA ILE A 441 -18.80 -9.29 3.07
C ILE A 441 -17.53 -8.48 3.32
N GLN A 442 -17.66 -7.33 3.97
CA GLN A 442 -16.57 -6.43 4.25
C GLN A 442 -15.47 -7.07 5.09
N CYS A 443 -15.82 -7.87 6.11
CA CYS A 443 -14.81 -8.51 6.94
C CYS A 443 -13.98 -9.53 6.15
N ILE A 444 -14.57 -10.22 5.18
CA ILE A 444 -13.84 -11.17 4.31
C ILE A 444 -12.91 -10.42 3.36
N ILE A 445 -13.36 -9.30 2.78
CA ILE A 445 -12.50 -8.44 1.94
C ILE A 445 -11.32 -7.92 2.76
N ASN A 446 -11.59 -7.48 3.98
CA ASN A 446 -10.55 -6.98 4.89
C ASN A 446 -9.60 -8.10 5.32
N LEU A 447 -10.10 -9.30 5.61
CA LEU A 447 -9.29 -10.46 5.96
C LEU A 447 -8.40 -10.89 4.76
N TYR A 448 -8.96 -10.92 3.55
CA TYR A 448 -8.19 -11.17 2.32
C TYR A 448 -7.04 -10.17 2.17
N SER A 449 -7.32 -8.87 2.36
CA SER A 449 -6.29 -7.82 2.31
C SER A 449 -5.27 -7.97 3.44
N ALA A 450 -5.72 -8.26 4.67
CA ALA A 450 -4.87 -8.43 5.85
C ALA A 450 -3.95 -9.66 5.75
N LEU A 451 -4.34 -10.69 5.00
CA LEU A 451 -3.51 -11.86 4.71
C LEU A 451 -2.55 -11.67 3.53
N GLY A 452 -2.59 -10.50 2.89
CA GLY A 452 -1.65 -10.12 1.82
C GLY A 452 -2.22 -10.20 0.40
N GLY A 453 -3.38 -10.79 0.22
CA GLY A 453 -4.09 -10.93 -1.07
C GLY A 453 -3.24 -11.53 -2.19
N SER A 454 -3.67 -12.61 -2.81
CA SER A 454 -2.92 -13.19 -3.94
C SER A 454 -3.18 -12.40 -5.22
N ASN A 455 -2.11 -12.16 -5.99
CA ASN A 455 -2.16 -11.46 -7.29
C ASN A 455 -2.55 -12.38 -8.46
N TYR A 456 -2.88 -13.64 -8.21
CA TYR A 456 -3.21 -14.62 -9.24
C TYR A 456 -4.67 -14.66 -9.61
#